data_ad5424483917d89bb5058573a548e1ea
#
_entry.id   ad5424483917d89bb5058573a548e1ea
#
_cell.length_a   1.000
_cell.length_b   1.000
_cell.length_c   1.000
_cell.angle_alpha   90.00
_cell.angle_beta   90.00
_cell.angle_gamma   90.00
#
_symmetry.space_group_name_H-M   'P 1'
#
loop_
_entity.id
_entity.type
_entity.pdbx_description
1 polymer ?
#
loop_
_entity_poly.entity_id
_entity_poly.type
_entity_poly.pdbx_seq_one_letter_code
_entity_poly.pdbx_strand_id
1 'polypeptide(L)'
;PVLPGAIVAAIGLVLAPIAIASASGTGPDSPDGSQLSRWVAILTVAAVGLIAVYAPGMTRRLPILIGGALAYLLYLVLANGFGMGTPVDFSGVAAAAWFGLPSFTTPVFSVPAITLIAPVVVILVAENLGHIKAIGAMTDRNLDPYLGRAFIGDGVATMLSGSFGGTG
;
A
#
# COMPACT_ATOMS: atom_id res chain seq x y z
N PRO A 1 15.36 15.73 10.08
CA PRO A 1 15.05 15.27 8.71
C PRO A 1 15.68 13.91 8.35
N VAL A 2 16.76 13.47 9.02
CA VAL A 2 17.47 12.23 8.68
C VAL A 2 16.72 10.98 9.16
N LEU A 3 16.13 11.03 10.36
CA LEU A 3 15.47 9.88 10.98
C LEU A 3 14.26 9.36 10.18
N PRO A 4 13.30 10.19 9.72
CA PRO A 4 12.20 9.72 8.89
C PRO A 4 12.67 9.10 7.56
N GLY A 5 13.69 9.69 6.93
CA GLY A 5 14.28 9.15 5.70
C GLY A 5 14.91 7.78 5.89
N ALA A 6 15.62 7.56 6.99
CA ALA A 6 16.22 6.27 7.32
C ALA A 6 15.15 5.19 7.55
N ILE A 7 14.04 5.53 8.21
CA ILE A 7 12.93 4.60 8.46
C ILE A 7 12.24 4.22 7.15
N VAL A 8 11.94 5.19 6.29
CA VAL A 8 11.34 4.93 4.97
C VAL A 8 12.27 4.05 4.11
N ALA A 9 13.57 4.32 4.15
CA ALA A 9 14.55 3.48 3.46
C ALA A 9 14.58 2.05 4.01
N ALA A 10 14.54 1.87 5.33
CA ALA A 10 14.49 0.57 5.96
C ALA A 10 13.23 -0.22 5.59
N ILE A 11 12.06 0.44 5.59
CA ILE A 11 10.79 -0.15 5.14
C ILE A 11 10.90 -0.58 3.68
N GLY A 12 11.43 0.28 2.81
CA GLY A 12 11.65 -0.04 1.41
C GLY A 12 12.55 -1.26 1.21
N LEU A 13 13.64 -1.37 1.98
CA LEU A 13 14.55 -2.53 1.92
C LEU A 13 13.89 -3.82 2.42
N VAL A 14 13.06 -3.77 3.44
CA VAL A 14 12.32 -4.93 3.97
C VAL A 14 11.25 -5.39 2.97
N LEU A 15 10.59 -4.47 2.28
CA LEU A 15 9.55 -4.78 1.31
C LEU A 15 10.10 -5.16 -0.07
N ALA A 16 11.36 -4.82 -0.38
CA ALA A 16 11.95 -5.09 -1.67
C ALA A 16 11.95 -6.59 -2.07
N PRO A 17 12.29 -7.55 -1.19
CA PRO A 17 12.20 -8.97 -1.53
C PRO A 17 10.77 -9.41 -1.86
N ILE A 18 9.78 -8.90 -1.15
CA ILE A 18 8.36 -9.19 -1.38
C ILE A 18 7.92 -8.63 -2.73
N ALA A 19 8.30 -7.39 -3.03
CA ALA A 19 8.02 -6.77 -4.32
C ALA A 19 8.66 -7.52 -5.48
N ILE A 20 9.92 -7.96 -5.32
CA ILE A 20 10.63 -8.76 -6.33
C ILE A 20 9.95 -10.13 -6.51
N ALA A 21 9.57 -10.81 -5.42
CA ALA A 21 8.87 -12.08 -5.49
C ALA A 21 7.53 -11.94 -6.21
N SER A 22 6.75 -10.91 -5.89
CA SER A 22 5.48 -10.63 -6.56
C SER A 22 5.67 -10.28 -8.03
N ALA A 23 6.65 -9.44 -8.36
CA ALA A 23 6.97 -9.06 -9.74
C ALA A 23 7.48 -10.23 -10.59
N SER A 24 8.23 -11.17 -9.97
CA SER A 24 8.74 -12.37 -10.65
C SER A 24 7.73 -13.51 -10.74
N GLY A 25 6.54 -13.36 -10.11
CA GLY A 25 5.52 -14.40 -10.07
C GLY A 25 5.88 -15.57 -9.16
N THR A 26 6.80 -15.38 -8.21
CA THR A 26 7.18 -16.37 -7.20
C THR A 26 6.57 -16.08 -5.82
N GLY A 27 5.80 -15.01 -5.70
CA GLY A 27 5.10 -14.64 -4.47
C GLY A 27 3.91 -15.56 -4.20
N PRO A 28 3.46 -15.65 -2.93
CA PRO A 28 2.35 -16.52 -2.53
C PRO A 28 1.03 -16.18 -3.25
N ASP A 29 0.86 -14.92 -3.68
CA ASP A 29 -0.33 -14.43 -4.39
C ASP A 29 -0.15 -14.36 -5.92
N SER A 30 0.96 -14.88 -6.44
CA SER A 30 1.29 -14.83 -7.87
C SER A 30 1.52 -16.25 -8.39
N PRO A 31 0.47 -16.95 -8.82
CA PRO A 31 0.58 -18.36 -9.24
C PRO A 31 1.43 -18.58 -10.48
N ASP A 32 1.75 -17.54 -11.24
CA ASP A 32 2.43 -17.68 -12.52
C ASP A 32 3.62 -16.75 -12.67
N GLY A 33 4.82 -17.31 -12.63
CA GLY A 33 6.05 -16.64 -13.03
C GLY A 33 6.09 -16.32 -14.53
N SER A 34 5.00 -15.76 -15.07
CA SER A 34 4.92 -15.45 -16.49
C SER A 34 5.91 -14.35 -16.87
N GLN A 35 6.51 -14.48 -18.06
CA GLN A 35 7.37 -13.43 -18.61
C GLN A 35 6.64 -12.09 -18.70
N LEU A 36 5.32 -12.14 -18.96
CA LEU A 36 4.48 -10.96 -19.04
C LEU A 36 4.44 -10.18 -17.72
N SER A 37 4.26 -10.87 -16.57
CA SER A 37 4.23 -10.20 -15.25
C SER A 37 5.50 -9.41 -14.99
N ARG A 38 6.66 -9.97 -15.32
CA ARG A 38 7.97 -9.30 -15.14
C ARG A 38 8.08 -8.04 -15.98
N TRP A 39 7.71 -8.13 -17.25
CA TRP A 39 7.74 -6.96 -18.14
C TRP A 39 6.76 -5.87 -17.70
N VAL A 40 5.55 -6.27 -17.32
CA VAL A 40 4.56 -5.31 -16.81
C VAL A 40 5.02 -4.68 -15.50
N ALA A 41 5.68 -5.43 -14.60
CA ALA A 41 6.24 -4.86 -13.37
C ALA A 41 7.30 -3.79 -13.67
N ILE A 42 8.22 -4.05 -14.60
CA ILE A 42 9.24 -3.07 -15.02
C ILE A 42 8.57 -1.84 -15.64
N LEU A 43 7.60 -2.05 -16.52
CA LEU A 43 6.84 -0.96 -17.15
C LEU A 43 6.06 -0.15 -16.12
N THR A 44 5.52 -0.79 -15.07
CA THR A 44 4.83 -0.10 -13.98
C THR A 44 5.77 0.85 -13.25
N VAL A 45 6.95 0.39 -12.88
CA VAL A 45 7.96 1.23 -12.20
C VAL A 45 8.37 2.39 -13.11
N ALA A 46 8.62 2.13 -14.39
CA ALA A 46 8.97 3.16 -15.36
C ALA A 46 7.82 4.18 -15.53
N ALA A 47 6.57 3.72 -15.66
CA ALA A 47 5.40 4.58 -15.81
C ALA A 47 5.20 5.47 -14.56
N VAL A 48 5.27 4.89 -13.36
CA VAL A 48 5.17 5.65 -12.11
C VAL A 48 6.27 6.70 -12.03
N GLY A 49 7.53 6.34 -12.35
CA GLY A 49 8.65 7.26 -12.36
C GLY A 49 8.49 8.40 -13.37
N LEU A 50 8.07 8.09 -14.60
CA LEU A 50 7.83 9.08 -15.64
C LEU A 50 6.70 10.05 -15.24
N ILE A 51 5.60 9.53 -14.70
CA ILE A 51 4.48 10.36 -14.23
C ILE A 51 4.92 11.26 -13.08
N ALA A 52 5.68 10.73 -12.12
CA ALA A 52 6.16 11.51 -10.98
C ALA A 52 7.07 12.69 -11.39
N VAL A 53 7.85 12.53 -12.47
CA VAL A 53 8.82 13.53 -12.91
C VAL A 53 8.22 14.49 -13.94
N TYR A 54 7.52 13.96 -14.95
CA TYR A 54 7.13 14.72 -16.14
C TYR A 54 5.66 15.12 -16.20
N ALA A 55 4.78 14.47 -15.42
CA ALA A 55 3.36 14.78 -15.51
C ALA A 55 3.03 16.18 -14.99
N PRO A 56 2.17 16.94 -15.65
CA PRO A 56 1.73 18.25 -15.19
C PRO A 56 0.59 18.16 -14.17
N GLY A 57 0.48 19.16 -13.31
CA GLY A 57 -0.70 19.39 -12.47
C GLY A 57 -0.99 18.29 -11.46
N MET A 58 -2.24 17.85 -11.40
CA MET A 58 -2.74 16.91 -10.40
C MET A 58 -2.27 15.46 -10.65
N THR A 59 -1.98 15.09 -11.89
CA THR A 59 -1.45 13.78 -12.28
C THR A 59 -0.12 13.46 -11.60
N ARG A 60 0.73 14.47 -11.42
CA ARG A 60 2.00 14.35 -10.72
C ARG A 60 1.85 14.02 -9.24
N ARG A 61 0.68 14.29 -8.65
CA ARG A 61 0.40 14.02 -7.23
C ARG A 61 -0.07 12.59 -6.98
N LEU A 62 -0.49 11.88 -8.04
CA LEU A 62 -1.04 10.52 -7.97
C LEU A 62 -0.30 9.56 -8.90
N PRO A 63 1.04 9.55 -8.91
CA PRO A 63 1.82 8.77 -9.88
C PRO A 63 1.59 7.26 -9.72
N ILE A 64 1.49 6.78 -8.49
CA ILE A 64 1.29 5.35 -8.17
C ILE A 64 -0.09 4.89 -8.64
N LEU A 65 -1.14 5.69 -8.40
CA LEU A 65 -2.50 5.35 -8.81
C LEU A 65 -2.61 5.28 -10.34
N ILE A 66 -2.09 6.30 -11.02
CA ILE A 66 -2.21 6.39 -12.48
C ILE A 66 -1.29 5.38 -13.16
N GLY A 67 -0.04 5.27 -12.71
CA GLY A 67 0.92 4.29 -13.23
C GLY A 67 0.46 2.85 -13.01
N GLY A 68 -0.08 2.55 -11.81
CA GLY A 68 -0.65 1.26 -11.50
C GLY A 68 -1.90 0.93 -12.33
N ALA A 69 -2.82 1.89 -12.48
CA ALA A 69 -4.01 1.70 -13.32
C ALA A 69 -3.66 1.45 -14.79
N LEU A 70 -2.70 2.20 -15.35
CA LEU A 70 -2.23 2.00 -16.72
C LEU A 70 -1.59 0.63 -16.90
N ALA A 71 -0.74 0.22 -15.96
CA ALA A 71 -0.10 -1.09 -16.00
C ALA A 71 -1.11 -2.23 -15.85
N TYR A 72 -2.11 -2.09 -14.98
CA TYR A 72 -3.19 -3.04 -14.81
C TYR A 72 -4.02 -3.19 -16.10
N LEU A 73 -4.40 -2.07 -16.72
CA LEU A 73 -5.12 -2.08 -18.00
C LEU A 73 -4.30 -2.73 -19.10
N LEU A 74 -3.00 -2.43 -19.16
CA LEU A 74 -2.09 -3.05 -20.12
C LEU A 74 -2.03 -4.57 -19.91
N TYR A 75 -1.85 -5.01 -18.65
CA TYR A 75 -1.84 -6.44 -18.33
C TYR A 75 -3.16 -7.11 -18.73
N LEU A 76 -4.29 -6.50 -18.41
CA LEU A 76 -5.61 -7.02 -18.72
C LEU A 76 -5.81 -7.20 -20.23
N VAL A 77 -5.41 -6.23 -21.05
CA VAL A 77 -5.49 -6.33 -22.50
C VAL A 77 -4.57 -7.45 -23.03
N LEU A 78 -3.34 -7.54 -22.53
CA LEU A 78 -2.38 -8.54 -23.00
C LEU A 78 -2.74 -9.95 -22.52
N ALA A 79 -3.18 -10.11 -21.28
CA ALA A 79 -3.51 -11.43 -20.73
C ALA A 79 -4.88 -11.92 -21.22
N ASN A 80 -5.93 -11.10 -21.11
CA ASN A 80 -7.30 -11.52 -21.49
C ASN A 80 -7.59 -11.36 -22.99
N GLY A 81 -6.98 -10.36 -23.64
CA GLY A 81 -7.21 -10.10 -25.06
C GLY A 81 -6.31 -10.91 -25.98
N PHE A 82 -5.03 -11.00 -25.66
CA PHE A 82 -4.03 -11.69 -26.51
C PHE A 82 -3.60 -13.05 -25.95
N GLY A 83 -4.07 -13.45 -24.76
CA GLY A 83 -3.71 -14.73 -24.15
C GLY A 83 -2.22 -14.81 -23.73
N MET A 84 -1.57 -13.67 -23.50
CA MET A 84 -0.16 -13.59 -23.14
C MET A 84 -0.01 -13.63 -21.62
N GLY A 85 -0.21 -14.77 -20.99
CA GLY A 85 -0.08 -14.94 -19.53
C GLY A 85 -1.38 -15.43 -18.90
N THR A 86 -1.47 -15.32 -17.55
CA THR A 86 -2.65 -15.77 -16.82
C THR A 86 -3.78 -14.77 -16.96
N PRO A 87 -4.95 -15.18 -17.49
CA PRO A 87 -6.10 -14.29 -17.59
C PRO A 87 -6.53 -13.81 -16.21
N VAL A 88 -6.89 -12.53 -16.12
CA VAL A 88 -7.49 -11.98 -14.89
C VAL A 88 -8.92 -12.53 -14.77
N ASP A 89 -9.18 -13.28 -13.69
CA ASP A 89 -10.50 -13.82 -13.39
C ASP A 89 -11.35 -12.82 -12.60
N PHE A 90 -12.45 -12.41 -13.17
CA PHE A 90 -13.43 -11.50 -12.54
C PHE A 90 -14.59 -12.27 -11.87
N SER A 91 -14.58 -13.59 -11.85
CA SER A 91 -15.66 -14.39 -11.25
C SER A 91 -15.86 -14.06 -9.77
N GLY A 92 -14.76 -13.86 -9.03
CA GLY A 92 -14.79 -13.42 -7.64
C GLY A 92 -15.48 -12.06 -7.44
N VAL A 93 -15.25 -11.12 -8.35
CA VAL A 93 -15.90 -9.80 -8.31
C VAL A 93 -17.38 -9.92 -8.65
N ALA A 94 -17.73 -10.74 -9.63
CA ALA A 94 -19.12 -10.98 -10.03
C ALA A 94 -19.93 -11.72 -8.95
N ALA A 95 -19.28 -12.59 -8.19
CA ALA A 95 -19.88 -13.34 -7.08
C ALA A 95 -19.90 -12.55 -5.75
N ALA A 96 -19.15 -11.44 -5.66
CA ALA A 96 -19.07 -10.65 -4.44
C ALA A 96 -20.41 -9.97 -4.15
N ALA A 97 -20.85 -10.04 -2.89
CA ALA A 97 -22.03 -9.32 -2.45
C ALA A 97 -21.81 -7.81 -2.52
N TRP A 98 -22.74 -7.08 -3.13
CA TRP A 98 -22.67 -5.61 -3.23
C TRP A 98 -22.73 -4.93 -1.87
N PHE A 99 -23.36 -5.58 -0.89
CA PHE A 99 -23.44 -5.15 0.49
C PHE A 99 -23.06 -6.32 1.39
N GLY A 100 -21.98 -6.15 2.14
CA GLY A 100 -21.57 -7.08 3.19
C GLY A 100 -21.62 -6.37 4.55
N LEU A 101 -22.12 -7.04 5.57
CA LEU A 101 -21.94 -6.55 6.93
C LEU A 101 -20.52 -6.89 7.38
N PRO A 102 -19.84 -5.96 8.07
CA PRO A 102 -18.53 -6.23 8.63
C PRO A 102 -18.63 -7.36 9.68
N SER A 103 -17.59 -8.19 9.74
CA SER A 103 -17.47 -9.21 10.76
C SER A 103 -17.00 -8.55 12.05
N PHE A 104 -17.93 -8.34 12.99
CA PHE A 104 -17.56 -7.80 14.29
C PHE A 104 -16.75 -8.83 15.07
N THR A 105 -15.55 -8.42 15.48
CA THR A 105 -14.68 -9.23 16.33
C THR A 105 -14.50 -8.54 17.67
N THR A 106 -14.67 -9.30 18.75
CA THR A 106 -14.38 -8.77 20.09
C THR A 106 -12.88 -8.76 20.30
N PRO A 107 -12.30 -7.67 20.86
CA PRO A 107 -10.88 -7.61 21.12
C PRO A 107 -10.48 -8.67 22.18
N VAL A 108 -9.50 -9.49 21.83
CA VAL A 108 -8.91 -10.50 22.71
C VAL A 108 -7.55 -10.00 23.19
N PHE A 109 -7.44 -9.78 24.49
CA PHE A 109 -6.17 -9.36 25.08
C PHE A 109 -5.30 -10.58 25.38
N SER A 110 -4.17 -10.70 24.70
CA SER A 110 -3.21 -11.78 24.85
C SER A 110 -1.83 -11.20 25.19
N VAL A 111 -1.25 -11.60 26.29
CA VAL A 111 0.08 -11.13 26.71
C VAL A 111 1.14 -11.43 25.65
N PRO A 112 1.21 -12.62 25.04
CA PRO A 112 2.15 -12.88 23.94
C PRO A 112 1.96 -11.94 22.74
N ALA A 113 0.71 -11.63 22.36
CA ALA A 113 0.45 -10.72 21.27
C ALA A 113 0.87 -9.28 21.60
N ILE A 114 0.60 -8.83 22.84
CA ILE A 114 0.99 -7.49 23.30
C ILE A 114 2.51 -7.35 23.29
N THR A 115 3.25 -8.32 23.82
CA THR A 115 4.72 -8.26 23.83
C THR A 115 5.34 -8.30 22.45
N LEU A 116 4.70 -8.98 21.49
CA LEU A 116 5.14 -9.03 20.10
C LEU A 116 4.89 -7.70 19.38
N ILE A 117 3.74 -7.06 19.65
CA ILE A 117 3.33 -5.82 18.96
C ILE A 117 3.92 -4.57 19.62
N ALA A 118 4.21 -4.60 20.92
CA ALA A 118 4.71 -3.42 21.65
C ALA A 118 5.91 -2.71 20.96
N PRO A 119 6.92 -3.40 20.43
CA PRO A 119 8.02 -2.74 19.72
C PRO A 119 7.57 -2.03 18.44
N VAL A 120 6.48 -2.47 17.81
CA VAL A 120 5.95 -1.90 16.58
C VAL A 120 5.41 -0.48 16.82
N VAL A 121 4.97 -0.16 18.04
CA VAL A 121 4.49 1.18 18.42
C VAL A 121 5.54 2.25 18.10
N VAL A 122 6.82 1.98 18.32
CA VAL A 122 7.90 2.94 18.01
C VAL A 122 7.96 3.21 16.50
N ILE A 123 7.77 2.16 15.71
CA ILE A 123 7.76 2.26 14.23
C ILE A 123 6.54 3.07 13.78
N LEU A 124 5.35 2.78 14.32
CA LEU A 124 4.12 3.50 14.00
C LEU A 124 4.21 4.99 14.36
N VAL A 125 4.78 5.31 15.52
CA VAL A 125 5.00 6.72 15.90
C VAL A 125 5.92 7.42 14.90
N ALA A 126 7.00 6.78 14.50
CA ALA A 126 7.94 7.35 13.55
C ALA A 126 7.33 7.50 12.13
N GLU A 127 6.54 6.53 11.70
CA GLU A 127 5.82 6.53 10.42
C GLU A 127 4.79 7.66 10.36
N ASN A 128 3.92 7.76 11.36
CA ASN A 128 2.90 8.82 11.45
C ASN A 128 3.53 10.21 11.53
N LEU A 129 4.63 10.36 12.29
CA LEU A 129 5.38 11.61 12.31
C LEU A 129 5.93 11.95 10.92
N GLY A 130 6.44 10.97 10.19
CA GLY A 130 6.91 11.11 8.81
C GLY A 130 5.80 11.59 7.87
N HIS A 131 4.61 10.98 7.94
CA HIS A 131 3.44 11.34 7.13
C HIS A 131 3.00 12.78 7.40
N ILE A 132 2.85 13.17 8.66
CA ILE A 132 2.43 14.54 9.03
C ILE A 132 3.44 15.59 8.56
N LYS A 133 4.75 15.32 8.72
CA LYS A 133 5.80 16.20 8.21
C LYS A 133 5.80 16.30 6.69
N ALA A 134 5.57 15.19 5.99
CA ALA A 134 5.47 15.17 4.54
C ALA A 134 4.27 16.01 4.06
N ILE A 135 3.10 15.84 4.68
CA ILE A 135 1.91 16.65 4.36
C ILE A 135 2.15 18.12 4.66
N GLY A 136 2.78 18.44 5.79
CA GLY A 136 3.15 19.80 6.14
C GLY A 136 4.05 20.46 5.07
N ALA A 137 5.05 19.73 4.60
CA ALA A 137 5.95 20.20 3.54
C ALA A 137 5.23 20.35 2.19
N MET A 138 4.30 19.45 1.85
CA MET A 138 3.53 19.53 0.61
C MET A 138 2.50 20.67 0.59
N THR A 139 1.98 21.04 1.75
CA THR A 139 0.95 22.08 1.91
C THR A 139 1.52 23.43 2.33
N ASP A 140 2.83 23.48 2.57
CA ASP A 140 3.54 24.65 3.13
C ASP A 140 2.91 25.13 4.47
N ARG A 141 2.54 24.16 5.33
CA ARG A 141 1.91 24.43 6.62
C ARG A 141 2.68 23.76 7.75
N ASN A 142 2.80 24.46 8.87
CA ASN A 142 3.28 23.83 10.09
C ASN A 142 2.17 23.05 10.77
N LEU A 143 2.25 21.71 10.70
CA LEU A 143 1.29 20.77 11.31
C LEU A 143 1.74 20.27 12.69
N ASP A 144 2.88 20.71 13.21
CA ASP A 144 3.41 20.29 14.51
C ASP A 144 2.44 20.47 15.69
N PRO A 145 1.65 21.58 15.77
CA PRO A 145 0.68 21.73 16.84
C PRO A 145 -0.45 20.68 16.84
N TYR A 146 -0.65 20.00 15.71
CA TYR A 146 -1.72 19.02 15.53
C TYR A 146 -1.25 17.56 15.68
N LEU A 147 0.06 17.33 15.92
CA LEU A 147 0.63 15.98 16.05
C LEU A 147 -0.12 15.11 17.05
N GLY A 148 -0.35 15.63 18.27
CA GLY A 148 -1.07 14.87 19.29
C GLY A 148 -2.49 14.47 18.89
N ARG A 149 -3.22 15.35 18.20
CA ARG A 149 -4.58 15.07 17.69
C ARG A 149 -4.56 14.04 16.58
N ALA A 150 -3.55 14.10 15.71
CA ALA A 150 -3.38 13.13 14.63
C ALA A 150 -3.10 11.71 15.19
N PHE A 151 -2.22 11.59 16.18
CA PHE A 151 -1.96 10.31 16.84
C PHE A 151 -3.19 9.73 17.56
N ILE A 152 -3.96 10.58 18.25
CA ILE A 152 -5.21 10.15 18.89
C ILE A 152 -6.21 9.69 17.82
N GLY A 153 -6.34 10.45 16.73
CA GLY A 153 -7.24 10.11 15.62
C GLY A 153 -6.88 8.79 14.98
N ASP A 154 -5.61 8.55 14.72
CA ASP A 154 -5.09 7.31 14.16
C ASP A 154 -5.32 6.12 15.09
N GLY A 155 -5.01 6.26 16.38
CA GLY A 155 -5.25 5.22 17.37
C GLY A 155 -6.74 4.86 17.51
N VAL A 156 -7.64 5.84 17.52
CA VAL A 156 -9.09 5.61 17.56
C VAL A 156 -9.56 4.94 16.26
N ALA A 157 -9.07 5.38 15.10
CA ALA A 157 -9.41 4.79 13.82
C ALA A 157 -8.98 3.32 13.74
N THR A 158 -7.76 3.01 14.21
CA THR A 158 -7.24 1.64 14.27
C THR A 158 -8.07 0.74 15.20
N MET A 159 -8.45 1.24 16.37
CA MET A 159 -9.33 0.50 17.30
C MET A 159 -10.71 0.22 16.67
N LEU A 160 -11.30 1.22 16.03
CA LEU A 160 -12.57 1.05 15.33
C LEU A 160 -12.44 0.05 14.18
N SER A 161 -11.43 0.21 13.32
CA SER A 161 -11.17 -0.69 12.21
C SER A 161 -11.04 -2.15 12.69
N GLY A 162 -10.22 -2.38 13.72
CA GLY A 162 -10.05 -3.71 14.30
C GLY A 162 -11.34 -4.30 14.85
N SER A 163 -12.21 -3.48 15.47
CA SER A 163 -13.52 -3.93 15.99
C SER A 163 -14.48 -4.35 14.88
N PHE A 164 -14.34 -3.76 13.68
CA PHE A 164 -15.11 -4.13 12.49
C PHE A 164 -14.45 -5.22 11.64
N GLY A 165 -13.38 -5.86 12.15
CA GLY A 165 -12.65 -6.92 11.45
C GLY A 165 -11.75 -6.42 10.34
N GLY A 166 -11.45 -5.12 10.29
CA GLY A 166 -10.49 -4.53 9.40
C GLY A 166 -9.05 -4.65 9.92
N THR A 167 -8.09 -4.51 9.03
CA THR A 167 -6.69 -4.26 9.39
C THR A 167 -6.54 -2.79 9.74
N GLY A 168 -5.93 -2.49 10.89
CA GLY A 168 -5.65 -1.12 11.32
C GLY A 168 -4.69 -0.40 10.40
#